data_e83dcc5bb1b419986413af2ba9d091ce
#
_entry.id   e83dcc5bb1b419986413af2ba9d091ce
#
_cell.length_a   1.000
_cell.length_b   1.000
_cell.length_c   1.000
_cell.angle_alpha   90.00
_cell.angle_beta   90.00
_cell.angle_gamma   90.00
#
_symmetry.space_group_name_H-M   'P 1'
#
loop_
_entity.id
_entity.type
_entity.pdbx_description
1 polymer ?
#
loop_
_entity_poly.entity_id
_entity_poly.type
_entity_poly.pdbx_seq_one_letter_code
_entity_poly.pdbx_strand_id
1 'polypeptide(L)'
;GTPVVLGCMAGSCMDLSPYADRAAAVIQTWYPGAEGGQVLADILAGKTAPSGKLPVTFYGGDYEIPDFTDYSLKNRTYRYVEQGVLYPFGYGLTYGRAEVISAAYDSESKKVSYEIVNHSDRSVEETVQVYKKNCTSKWEVRNTVLCGFAKVCLAPGETRQGEIQLDEYAFTVVNDQGKRVQDGSDYLLYVGTHG
;
A
#
# COMPACT_ATOMS: atom_id res chain seq x y z
N GLY A 1 -15.87 23.80 15.08
CA GLY A 1 -16.19 24.19 13.71
C GLY A 1 -16.87 23.04 12.97
N THR A 2 -17.42 23.29 11.81
CA THR A 2 -17.99 22.23 10.95
C THR A 2 -16.88 21.33 10.43
N PRO A 3 -16.99 20.00 10.52
CA PRO A 3 -16.01 19.10 9.94
C PRO A 3 -15.98 19.24 8.41
N VAL A 4 -14.77 19.26 7.85
CA VAL A 4 -14.55 19.39 6.41
C VAL A 4 -13.90 18.11 5.88
N VAL A 5 -14.46 17.56 4.82
CA VAL A 5 -13.87 16.43 4.08
C VAL A 5 -13.25 16.98 2.78
N LEU A 6 -12.01 16.64 2.52
CA LEU A 6 -11.28 17.01 1.32
C LEU A 6 -11.33 15.86 0.31
N GLY A 7 -12.00 16.05 -0.83
CA GLY A 7 -11.98 15.13 -1.97
C GLY A 7 -10.97 15.58 -3.02
N CYS A 8 -9.98 14.79 -3.28
CA CYS A 8 -8.92 15.08 -4.26
C CYS A 8 -9.15 14.29 -5.56
N MET A 9 -9.40 15.00 -6.67
CA MET A 9 -9.55 14.41 -8.01
C MET A 9 -8.33 14.78 -8.85
N ALA A 10 -7.26 14.00 -8.74
CA ALA A 10 -6.00 14.26 -9.44
C ALA A 10 -5.29 12.95 -9.77
N GLY A 11 -4.60 12.92 -10.92
CA GLY A 11 -3.87 11.74 -11.39
C GLY A 11 -2.44 11.61 -10.85
N SER A 12 -2.00 12.55 -10.02
CA SER A 12 -0.67 12.55 -9.39
C SER A 12 -0.77 12.86 -7.90
N CYS A 13 0.31 12.59 -7.17
CA CYS A 13 0.42 13.07 -5.81
C CYS A 13 0.48 14.59 -5.76
N MET A 14 -0.17 15.12 -4.73
CA MET A 14 -0.15 16.54 -4.37
C MET A 14 0.36 16.66 -2.94
N ASP A 15 0.92 17.82 -2.60
CA ASP A 15 1.20 18.12 -1.21
C ASP A 15 -0.12 18.36 -0.46
N LEU A 16 -0.48 17.41 0.39
CA LEU A 16 -1.68 17.46 1.24
C LEU A 16 -1.36 17.85 2.67
N SER A 17 -0.09 18.11 3.00
CA SER A 17 0.35 18.44 4.36
C SER A 17 -0.38 19.64 4.96
N PRO A 18 -0.75 20.71 4.22
CA PRO A 18 -1.53 21.82 4.79
C PRO A 18 -2.93 21.44 5.27
N TYR A 19 -3.42 20.27 4.84
CA TYR A 19 -4.81 19.83 5.10
C TYR A 19 -4.88 18.56 5.95
N ALA A 20 -3.81 17.77 6.00
CA ALA A 20 -3.79 16.44 6.62
C ALA A 20 -4.28 16.43 8.07
N ASP A 21 -3.85 17.42 8.88
CA ASP A 21 -4.22 17.55 10.29
C ASP A 21 -5.48 18.40 10.53
N ARG A 22 -6.01 19.07 9.49
CA ARG A 22 -7.11 20.03 9.60
C ARG A 22 -8.42 19.51 9.02
N ALA A 23 -8.36 18.65 8.02
CA ALA A 23 -9.51 18.00 7.45
C ALA A 23 -10.00 16.86 8.36
N ALA A 24 -11.31 16.68 8.44
CA ALA A 24 -11.92 15.54 9.14
C ALA A 24 -11.63 14.21 8.40
N ALA A 25 -11.48 14.27 7.08
CA ALA A 25 -11.02 13.17 6.23
C ALA A 25 -10.43 13.72 4.93
N VAL A 26 -9.52 12.96 4.33
CA VAL A 26 -8.97 13.20 2.99
C VAL A 26 -9.25 11.96 2.14
N ILE A 27 -9.87 12.15 0.98
CA ILE A 27 -10.21 11.08 0.05
C ILE A 27 -9.54 11.37 -1.29
N GLN A 28 -8.62 10.48 -1.72
CA GLN A 28 -8.00 10.52 -3.04
C GLN A 28 -8.83 9.65 -3.99
N THR A 29 -9.46 10.25 -4.99
CA THR A 29 -10.35 9.55 -5.94
C THR A 29 -9.72 9.31 -7.30
N TRP A 30 -8.52 9.81 -7.53
CA TRP A 30 -7.85 9.76 -8.84
C TRP A 30 -8.72 10.38 -9.94
N TYR A 31 -8.91 9.67 -11.06
CA TYR A 31 -9.86 10.01 -12.11
C TYR A 31 -11.06 9.06 -12.04
N PRO A 32 -12.11 9.40 -11.30
CA PRO A 32 -13.14 8.43 -10.90
C PRO A 32 -14.15 8.09 -12.03
N GLY A 33 -14.04 8.73 -13.20
CA GLY A 33 -14.94 8.48 -14.34
C GLY A 33 -16.36 9.03 -14.14
N ALA A 34 -17.29 8.56 -14.96
CA ALA A 34 -18.67 9.09 -15.02
C ALA A 34 -19.45 8.86 -13.73
N GLU A 35 -19.23 7.74 -13.05
CA GLU A 35 -19.91 7.37 -11.79
C GLU A 35 -19.22 7.91 -10.53
N GLY A 36 -18.15 8.68 -10.70
CA GLY A 36 -17.30 9.13 -9.58
C GLY A 36 -18.04 9.93 -8.52
N GLY A 37 -19.01 10.75 -8.92
CA GLY A 37 -19.84 11.50 -7.99
C GLY A 37 -20.70 10.58 -7.11
N GLN A 38 -21.29 9.55 -7.69
CA GLN A 38 -22.11 8.56 -6.97
C GLN A 38 -21.25 7.74 -6.00
N VAL A 39 -20.09 7.26 -6.46
CA VAL A 39 -19.16 6.48 -5.63
C VAL A 39 -18.68 7.31 -4.43
N LEU A 40 -18.30 8.57 -4.65
CA LEU A 40 -17.88 9.45 -3.57
C LEU A 40 -19.02 9.71 -2.57
N ALA A 41 -20.24 9.95 -3.06
CA ALA A 41 -21.41 10.14 -2.21
C ALA A 41 -21.71 8.88 -1.37
N ASP A 42 -21.60 7.68 -1.93
CA ASP A 42 -21.84 6.43 -1.22
C ASP A 42 -20.77 6.15 -0.15
N ILE A 43 -19.51 6.50 -0.42
CA ILE A 43 -18.43 6.46 0.59
C ILE A 43 -18.75 7.45 1.72
N LEU A 44 -19.02 8.72 1.41
CA LEU A 44 -19.32 9.75 2.42
C LEU A 44 -20.57 9.42 3.25
N ALA A 45 -21.56 8.79 2.65
CA ALA A 45 -22.77 8.33 3.34
C ALA A 45 -22.57 7.01 4.12
N GLY A 46 -21.39 6.38 4.06
CA GLY A 46 -21.10 5.12 4.73
C GLY A 46 -21.79 3.90 4.12
N LYS A 47 -22.34 4.01 2.90
CA LYS A 47 -22.95 2.88 2.19
C LYS A 47 -21.91 1.90 1.64
N THR A 48 -20.75 2.44 1.28
CA THR A 48 -19.60 1.66 0.78
C THR A 48 -18.36 2.06 1.57
N ALA A 49 -17.61 1.09 2.08
CA ALA A 49 -16.34 1.34 2.72
C ALA A 49 -15.24 1.53 1.66
N PRO A 50 -14.34 2.50 1.81
CA PRO A 50 -13.16 2.59 0.97
C PRO A 50 -12.26 1.38 1.22
N SER A 51 -11.61 0.88 0.17
CA SER A 51 -10.70 -0.29 0.23
C SER A 51 -9.43 -0.08 -0.59
N GLY A 52 -9.29 1.09 -1.20
CA GLY A 52 -8.14 1.45 -2.04
C GLY A 52 -6.87 1.67 -1.23
N LYS A 53 -5.73 1.25 -1.78
CA LYS A 53 -4.40 1.52 -1.25
C LYS A 53 -3.64 2.41 -2.22
N LEU A 54 -2.83 3.33 -1.70
CA LEU A 54 -2.06 4.26 -2.53
C LEU A 54 -1.02 3.51 -3.38
N PRO A 55 -1.05 3.64 -4.73
CA PRO A 55 -0.07 3.03 -5.61
C PRO A 55 1.20 3.88 -5.76
N VAL A 56 1.30 4.98 -5.04
CA VAL A 56 2.44 5.90 -5.02
C VAL A 56 2.64 6.47 -3.61
N THR A 57 3.83 6.96 -3.31
CA THR A 57 4.13 7.70 -2.09
C THR A 57 3.65 9.14 -2.23
N PHE A 58 2.94 9.65 -1.23
CA PHE A 58 2.62 11.07 -1.10
C PHE A 58 3.66 11.73 -0.21
N TYR A 59 4.27 12.78 -0.71
CA TYR A 59 5.30 13.53 0.00
C TYR A 59 4.70 14.72 0.74
N GLY A 60 5.29 15.10 1.87
CA GLY A 60 4.94 16.29 2.62
C GLY A 60 5.60 17.55 2.07
N GLY A 61 5.16 18.72 2.56
CA GLY A 61 5.68 20.02 2.12
C GLY A 61 7.15 20.29 2.49
N ASP A 62 7.72 19.51 3.39
CA ASP A 62 9.13 19.52 3.76
C ASP A 62 10.02 18.61 2.89
N TYR A 63 9.42 17.87 1.95
CA TYR A 63 10.15 17.02 1.03
C TYR A 63 10.82 17.85 -0.06
N GLU A 64 12.13 17.80 -0.12
CA GLU A 64 12.91 18.40 -1.19
C GLU A 64 12.87 17.49 -2.43
N ILE A 65 12.23 17.98 -3.50
CA ILE A 65 12.15 17.25 -4.77
C ILE A 65 13.54 17.28 -5.41
N PRO A 66 14.19 16.11 -5.61
CA PRO A 66 15.47 16.04 -6.31
C PRO A 66 15.39 16.59 -7.73
N ASP A 67 16.53 17.05 -8.27
CA ASP A 67 16.61 17.58 -9.63
C ASP A 67 15.97 16.61 -10.65
N PHE A 68 15.24 17.15 -11.61
CA PHE A 68 14.53 16.35 -12.62
C PHE A 68 15.47 15.45 -13.44
N THR A 69 16.72 15.84 -13.61
CA THR A 69 17.75 15.09 -14.36
C THR A 69 18.48 14.06 -13.49
N ASP A 70 18.23 14.03 -12.18
CA ASP A 70 18.78 13.01 -11.28
C ASP A 70 17.99 11.71 -11.37
N TYR A 71 18.52 10.71 -12.05
CA TYR A 71 17.96 9.37 -12.20
C TYR A 71 18.50 8.35 -11.19
N SER A 72 19.21 8.78 -10.14
CA SER A 72 19.74 7.88 -9.10
C SER A 72 18.65 7.22 -8.26
N LEU A 73 17.44 7.75 -8.29
CA LEU A 73 16.29 7.38 -7.45
C LEU A 73 16.51 7.59 -5.94
N LYS A 74 17.63 8.19 -5.54
CA LYS A 74 17.91 8.46 -4.13
C LYS A 74 16.78 9.29 -3.53
N ASN A 75 16.28 8.87 -2.38
CA ASN A 75 15.14 9.47 -1.67
C ASN A 75 13.87 9.59 -2.51
N ARG A 76 13.68 8.77 -3.56
CA ARG A 76 12.48 8.74 -4.39
C ARG A 76 11.75 7.41 -4.27
N THR A 77 10.45 7.43 -4.47
CA THR A 77 9.55 6.29 -4.41
C THR A 77 9.62 5.53 -3.07
N TYR A 78 8.63 4.68 -2.80
CA TYR A 78 8.61 3.88 -1.58
C TYR A 78 9.86 2.97 -1.42
N ARG A 79 10.56 2.65 -2.52
CA ARG A 79 11.73 1.77 -2.51
C ARG A 79 12.98 2.43 -1.92
N TYR A 80 13.09 3.77 -2.01
CA TYR A 80 14.32 4.49 -1.67
C TYR A 80 14.09 5.70 -0.76
N VAL A 81 12.83 6.10 -0.55
CA VAL A 81 12.52 7.26 0.29
C VAL A 81 12.99 7.05 1.73
N GLU A 82 13.59 8.09 2.30
CA GLU A 82 14.13 8.09 3.66
C GLU A 82 13.33 8.99 4.61
N GLN A 83 12.77 10.08 4.07
CA GLN A 83 12.08 11.11 4.85
C GLN A 83 11.06 11.86 3.98
N GLY A 84 10.28 12.73 4.62
CA GLY A 84 9.31 13.59 3.92
C GLY A 84 8.09 12.84 3.38
N VAL A 85 7.77 11.65 3.90
CA VAL A 85 6.57 10.89 3.52
C VAL A 85 5.38 11.36 4.34
N LEU A 86 4.35 11.85 3.66
CA LEU A 86 3.07 12.17 4.27
C LEU A 86 2.15 10.94 4.34
N TYR A 87 1.96 10.26 3.21
CA TYR A 87 1.26 8.98 3.14
C TYR A 87 2.11 7.98 2.36
N PRO A 88 2.46 6.83 2.94
CA PRO A 88 3.30 5.86 2.27
C PRO A 88 2.55 5.12 1.15
N PHE A 89 3.31 4.55 0.22
CA PHE A 89 2.80 3.54 -0.71
C PHE A 89 2.12 2.41 0.05
N GLY A 90 0.99 1.93 -0.46
CA GLY A 90 0.22 0.86 0.19
C GLY A 90 -0.70 1.34 1.33
N TYR A 91 -0.65 2.62 1.70
CA TYR A 91 -1.54 3.19 2.73
C TYR A 91 -2.97 3.35 2.21
N GLY A 92 -3.92 3.15 3.09
CA GLY A 92 -5.35 3.42 2.85
C GLY A 92 -6.19 2.89 4.00
N LEU A 93 -7.17 3.69 4.41
CA LEU A 93 -8.10 3.36 5.50
C LEU A 93 -9.40 2.76 4.94
N THR A 94 -10.11 2.03 5.79
CA THR A 94 -11.46 1.51 5.54
C THR A 94 -12.39 1.82 6.71
N TYR A 95 -13.70 1.60 6.54
CA TYR A 95 -14.70 1.77 7.60
C TYR A 95 -14.84 0.49 8.41
N GLY A 96 -13.82 0.16 9.15
CA GLY A 96 -13.80 -1.00 9.99
C GLY A 96 -12.37 -1.38 10.34
N ARG A 97 -12.21 -2.54 10.94
CA ARG A 97 -10.92 -3.07 11.33
C ARG A 97 -10.79 -4.51 10.89
N ALA A 98 -9.95 -4.76 9.90
CA ALA A 98 -9.50 -6.09 9.56
C ALA A 98 -8.02 -6.26 9.89
N GLU A 99 -7.62 -7.44 10.35
CA GLU A 99 -6.27 -7.72 10.82
C GLU A 99 -5.82 -9.10 10.34
N VAL A 100 -4.62 -9.17 9.78
CA VAL A 100 -3.96 -10.44 9.47
C VAL A 100 -3.40 -10.99 10.78
N ILE A 101 -3.94 -12.12 11.23
CA ILE A 101 -3.60 -12.74 12.52
C ILE A 101 -2.54 -13.83 12.39
N SER A 102 -2.38 -14.40 11.20
CA SER A 102 -1.30 -15.34 10.89
C SER A 102 -0.95 -15.30 9.43
N ALA A 103 0.32 -15.62 9.11
CA ALA A 103 0.78 -15.82 7.74
C ALA A 103 1.95 -16.82 7.71
N ALA A 104 2.03 -17.59 6.63
CA ALA A 104 3.12 -18.53 6.39
C ALA A 104 3.51 -18.52 4.91
N TYR A 105 4.79 -18.66 4.64
CA TYR A 105 5.32 -18.77 3.28
C TYR A 105 5.72 -20.21 2.97
N ASP A 106 5.25 -20.70 1.84
CA ASP A 106 5.68 -21.98 1.27
C ASP A 106 6.66 -21.73 0.10
N SER A 107 7.89 -22.18 0.27
CA SER A 107 8.97 -21.99 -0.70
C SER A 107 8.83 -22.86 -1.96
N GLU A 108 8.11 -23.97 -1.90
CA GLU A 108 7.93 -24.86 -3.04
C GLU A 108 6.89 -24.28 -4.00
N SER A 109 5.73 -23.89 -3.48
CA SER A 109 4.67 -23.28 -4.28
C SER A 109 4.85 -21.77 -4.51
N LYS A 110 5.77 -21.13 -3.76
CA LYS A 110 5.99 -19.68 -3.72
C LYS A 110 4.71 -18.90 -3.37
N LYS A 111 3.92 -19.45 -2.45
CA LYS A 111 2.70 -18.85 -1.96
C LYS A 111 2.85 -18.37 -0.52
N VAL A 112 2.14 -17.30 -0.21
CA VAL A 112 1.90 -16.88 1.17
C VAL A 112 0.45 -17.22 1.51
N SER A 113 0.25 -18.12 2.46
CA SER A 113 -1.04 -18.34 3.10
C SER A 113 -1.21 -17.33 4.24
N TYR A 114 -2.43 -16.86 4.44
CA TYR A 114 -2.74 -15.93 5.52
C TYR A 114 -4.12 -16.23 6.12
N GLU A 115 -4.32 -15.78 7.35
CA GLU A 115 -5.60 -15.73 8.01
C GLU A 115 -5.88 -14.28 8.42
N ILE A 116 -7.08 -13.79 8.07
CA ILE A 116 -7.51 -12.42 8.34
C ILE A 116 -8.85 -12.42 9.04
N VAL A 117 -9.03 -11.53 10.02
CA VAL A 117 -10.26 -11.40 10.80
C VAL A 117 -10.82 -9.98 10.69
N ASN A 118 -12.13 -9.86 10.53
CA ASN A 118 -12.85 -8.60 10.62
C ASN A 118 -13.36 -8.40 12.05
N HIS A 119 -12.79 -7.45 12.77
CA HIS A 119 -13.20 -7.12 14.16
C HIS A 119 -14.39 -6.16 14.23
N SER A 120 -15.01 -5.83 13.09
CA SER A 120 -16.09 -4.84 13.02
C SER A 120 -17.46 -5.47 12.97
N ASP A 121 -18.49 -4.68 13.28
CA ASP A 121 -19.92 -5.00 13.18
C ASP A 121 -20.49 -4.81 11.76
N ARG A 122 -19.63 -4.52 10.77
CA ARG A 122 -19.97 -4.28 9.36
C ARG A 122 -19.06 -5.07 8.44
N SER A 123 -19.50 -5.28 7.21
CA SER A 123 -18.65 -5.86 6.17
C SER A 123 -17.51 -4.91 5.81
N VAL A 124 -16.32 -5.48 5.58
CA VAL A 124 -15.11 -4.77 5.21
C VAL A 124 -14.53 -5.40 3.95
N GLU A 125 -14.16 -4.58 2.99
CA GLU A 125 -13.27 -4.97 1.91
C GLU A 125 -11.86 -4.45 2.24
N GLU A 126 -10.87 -5.35 2.25
CA GLU A 126 -9.50 -5.01 2.62
C GLU A 126 -8.50 -5.60 1.61
N THR A 127 -7.30 -5.03 1.57
CA THR A 127 -6.21 -5.51 0.72
C THR A 127 -5.09 -6.06 1.60
N VAL A 128 -4.89 -7.37 1.56
CA VAL A 128 -3.70 -8.00 2.16
C VAL A 128 -2.53 -7.79 1.23
N GLN A 129 -1.43 -7.28 1.77
CA GLN A 129 -0.21 -6.94 1.04
C GLN A 129 0.96 -7.76 1.58
N VAL A 130 1.82 -8.23 0.69
CA VAL A 130 3.06 -8.95 1.02
C VAL A 130 4.25 -8.13 0.54
N TYR A 131 5.10 -7.73 1.47
CA TYR A 131 6.34 -7.03 1.19
C TYR A 131 7.53 -7.93 1.50
N LYS A 132 8.56 -7.86 0.69
CA LYS A 132 9.82 -8.56 0.91
C LYS A 132 10.96 -7.60 1.20
N LYS A 133 11.94 -8.07 1.96
CA LYS A 133 13.26 -7.47 2.11
C LYS A 133 14.30 -8.56 1.96
N ASN A 134 15.25 -8.38 1.03
CA ASN A 134 16.43 -9.21 0.94
C ASN A 134 17.50 -8.66 1.89
N CYS A 135 17.97 -9.49 2.81
CA CYS A 135 18.89 -9.06 3.87
C CYS A 135 20.38 -9.22 3.50
N THR A 136 20.69 -9.95 2.44
CA THR A 136 22.07 -10.34 2.10
C THR A 136 22.56 -9.84 0.75
N SER A 137 21.66 -9.43 -0.16
CA SER A 137 22.07 -8.90 -1.46
C SER A 137 22.55 -7.45 -1.36
N LYS A 138 23.69 -7.18 -1.98
CA LYS A 138 24.21 -5.80 -2.12
C LYS A 138 23.41 -4.93 -3.12
N TRP A 139 22.60 -5.56 -3.96
CA TRP A 139 21.77 -4.87 -4.97
C TRP A 139 20.33 -4.68 -4.51
N GLU A 140 20.00 -5.08 -3.28
CA GLU A 140 18.64 -4.85 -2.77
C GLU A 140 18.37 -3.36 -2.57
N VAL A 141 17.15 -2.96 -2.86
CA VAL A 141 16.71 -1.60 -2.62
C VAL A 141 16.63 -1.31 -1.12
N ARG A 142 16.69 -0.03 -0.75
CA ARG A 142 16.75 0.38 0.65
C ARG A 142 15.57 -0.13 1.49
N ASN A 143 14.35 0.01 0.98
CA ASN A 143 13.13 -0.31 1.71
C ASN A 143 12.54 -1.65 1.25
N THR A 144 11.50 -2.10 1.92
CA THR A 144 10.74 -3.29 1.52
C THR A 144 10.06 -3.11 0.17
N VAL A 145 9.86 -4.19 -0.58
CA VAL A 145 9.25 -4.17 -1.92
C VAL A 145 8.00 -5.02 -1.92
N LEU A 146 6.89 -4.45 -2.41
CA LEU A 146 5.66 -5.20 -2.63
C LEU A 146 5.92 -6.34 -3.64
N CYS A 147 5.57 -7.56 -3.26
CA CYS A 147 5.74 -8.76 -4.08
C CYS A 147 4.47 -9.61 -4.25
N GLY A 148 3.38 -9.21 -3.62
CA GLY A 148 2.07 -9.83 -3.79
C GLY A 148 0.99 -9.07 -3.04
N PHE A 149 -0.25 -9.19 -3.51
CA PHE A 149 -1.42 -8.67 -2.79
C PHE A 149 -2.68 -9.41 -3.20
N ALA A 150 -3.70 -9.37 -2.34
CA ALA A 150 -5.03 -9.86 -2.64
C ALA A 150 -6.09 -9.01 -1.95
N LYS A 151 -7.22 -8.79 -2.63
CA LYS A 151 -8.41 -8.21 -2.01
C LYS A 151 -9.27 -9.28 -1.38
N VAL A 152 -9.85 -8.96 -0.23
CA VAL A 152 -10.74 -9.85 0.52
C VAL A 152 -11.94 -9.08 1.05
N CYS A 153 -13.14 -9.65 0.88
CA CYS A 153 -14.36 -9.14 1.47
C CYS A 153 -14.70 -10.00 2.68
N LEU A 154 -14.93 -9.39 3.84
CA LEU A 154 -15.20 -10.07 5.10
C LEU A 154 -16.54 -9.58 5.65
N ALA A 155 -17.41 -10.52 6.00
CA ALA A 155 -18.61 -10.22 6.79
C ALA A 155 -18.26 -9.77 8.23
N PRO A 156 -19.20 -9.19 8.98
CA PRO A 156 -18.98 -8.84 10.38
C PRO A 156 -18.48 -10.03 11.19
N GLY A 157 -17.36 -9.87 11.91
CA GLY A 157 -16.75 -10.91 12.74
C GLY A 157 -16.17 -12.11 11.99
N GLU A 158 -16.16 -12.09 10.66
CA GLU A 158 -15.65 -13.20 9.87
C GLU A 158 -14.13 -13.34 9.97
N THR A 159 -13.68 -14.59 10.11
CA THR A 159 -12.29 -15.00 9.91
C THR A 159 -12.20 -15.76 8.60
N ARG A 160 -11.24 -15.42 7.75
CA ARG A 160 -11.04 -16.04 6.45
C ARG A 160 -9.60 -16.38 6.20
N GLN A 161 -9.38 -17.55 5.60
CA GLN A 161 -8.09 -17.94 5.08
C GLN A 161 -7.99 -17.60 3.60
N GLY A 162 -6.79 -17.23 3.15
CA GLY A 162 -6.48 -16.93 1.75
C GLY A 162 -5.05 -17.26 1.40
N GLU A 163 -4.76 -17.24 0.11
CA GLU A 163 -3.43 -17.44 -0.43
C GLU A 163 -3.08 -16.33 -1.43
N ILE A 164 -1.83 -15.91 -1.43
CA ILE A 164 -1.27 -14.98 -2.41
C ILE A 164 -0.12 -15.68 -3.12
N GLN A 165 -0.25 -15.85 -4.44
CA GLN A 165 0.85 -16.27 -5.29
C GLN A 165 1.81 -15.10 -5.42
N LEU A 166 3.07 -15.28 -5.02
CA LEU A 166 4.09 -14.26 -5.23
C LEU A 166 4.52 -14.21 -6.69
N ASP A 167 4.91 -13.01 -7.14
CA ASP A 167 5.49 -12.79 -8.46
C ASP A 167 6.74 -13.67 -8.66
N GLU A 168 6.96 -14.17 -9.86
CA GLU A 168 8.11 -15.02 -10.19
C GLU A 168 9.46 -14.32 -9.91
N TYR A 169 9.47 -12.98 -9.96
CA TYR A 169 10.63 -12.15 -9.70
C TYR A 169 10.74 -11.66 -8.24
N ALA A 170 9.83 -12.08 -7.35
CA ALA A 170 9.76 -11.62 -5.97
C ALA A 170 11.12 -11.67 -5.24
N PHE A 171 11.88 -12.73 -5.46
CA PHE A 171 13.19 -12.96 -4.80
C PHE A 171 14.39 -12.65 -5.71
N THR A 172 14.21 -11.80 -6.69
CA THR A 172 15.29 -11.35 -7.57
C THR A 172 15.62 -9.88 -7.33
N VAL A 173 16.82 -9.50 -7.74
CA VAL A 173 17.33 -8.13 -7.73
C VAL A 173 17.88 -7.76 -9.11
N VAL A 174 18.09 -6.46 -9.36
CA VAL A 174 18.74 -5.99 -10.59
C VAL A 174 20.16 -5.58 -10.26
N ASN A 175 21.14 -6.20 -10.92
CA ASN A 175 22.56 -5.93 -10.69
C ASN A 175 23.07 -4.67 -11.45
N ASP A 176 24.34 -4.32 -11.26
CA ASP A 176 24.97 -3.15 -11.87
C ASP A 176 25.00 -3.17 -13.42
N GLN A 177 24.74 -4.32 -14.03
CA GLN A 177 24.62 -4.48 -15.49
C GLN A 177 23.19 -4.34 -16.00
N GLY A 178 22.24 -3.99 -15.12
CA GLY A 178 20.82 -3.93 -15.43
C GLY A 178 20.16 -5.30 -15.62
N LYS A 179 20.83 -6.39 -15.27
CA LYS A 179 20.29 -7.74 -15.39
C LYS A 179 19.60 -8.17 -14.11
N ARG A 180 18.45 -8.82 -14.26
CA ARG A 180 17.75 -9.46 -13.16
C ARG A 180 18.44 -10.77 -12.80
N VAL A 181 18.79 -10.90 -11.54
CA VAL A 181 19.52 -12.05 -11.00
C VAL A 181 18.88 -12.50 -9.69
N GLN A 182 19.03 -13.78 -9.37
CA GLN A 182 18.77 -14.28 -8.02
C GLN A 182 20.05 -14.08 -7.21
N ASP A 183 19.99 -13.26 -6.17
CA ASP A 183 21.11 -12.96 -5.29
C ASP A 183 20.60 -12.81 -3.86
N GLY A 184 21.37 -13.33 -2.92
CA GLY A 184 20.97 -13.38 -1.52
C GLY A 184 20.23 -14.68 -1.15
N SER A 185 20.30 -15.02 0.12
CA SER A 185 19.76 -16.26 0.69
C SER A 185 18.86 -16.04 1.89
N ASP A 186 18.81 -14.81 2.40
CA ASP A 186 18.03 -14.46 3.59
C ASP A 186 17.02 -13.36 3.25
N TYR A 187 15.74 -13.65 3.49
CA TYR A 187 14.62 -12.79 3.15
C TYR A 187 13.66 -12.65 4.32
N LEU A 188 13.20 -11.44 4.56
CA LEU A 188 12.08 -11.16 5.43
C LEU A 188 10.83 -10.90 4.59
N LEU A 189 9.72 -11.49 4.99
CA LEU A 189 8.39 -11.23 4.44
C LEU A 189 7.54 -10.55 5.50
N TYR A 190 6.88 -9.48 5.11
CA TYR A 190 5.92 -8.75 5.92
C TYR A 190 4.56 -8.90 5.27
N VAL A 191 3.58 -9.35 6.03
CA VAL A 191 2.20 -9.57 5.57
C VAL A 191 1.26 -8.75 6.43
N GLY A 192 0.44 -7.94 5.81
CA GLY A 192 -0.47 -7.05 6.53
C GLY A 192 -1.42 -6.31 5.61
N THR A 193 -2.19 -5.39 6.18
CA THR A 193 -3.17 -4.57 5.44
C THR A 193 -2.64 -3.14 5.15
N HIS A 194 -1.43 -2.82 5.63
CA HIS A 194 -0.77 -1.53 5.42
C HIS A 194 0.65 -1.73 4.91
N GLY A 195 1.13 -0.79 4.11
CA GLY A 195 2.51 -0.72 3.64
C GLY A 195 3.41 0.06 4.59
#